data_ec5ba12c4fcc53555a4bcc7f964a0789
#
_entry.id   ec5ba12c4fcc53555a4bcc7f964a0789
#
_cell.length_a   1.000
_cell.length_b   1.000
_cell.length_c   1.000
_cell.angle_alpha   90.00
_cell.angle_beta   90.00
_cell.angle_gamma   90.00
#
_symmetry.space_group_name_H-M   'P 1'
#
loop_
_entity.id
_entity.type
_entity.pdbx_description
1 polymer ?
#
loop_
_entity_poly.entity_id
_entity_poly.type
_entity_poly.pdbx_seq_one_letter_code
_entity_poly.pdbx_strand_id
1 'polypeptide(L)'
;MAEYSEECLNTFLDLQEKLFDSPVAETLDEAEDFLEDCMADVVDTIDDVRDYLEDMGMDTHGMTDEELENASEIFPLPSGKYLIVSA
;
A
#
# COMPACT_ATOMS: atom_id res chain seq x y z
N MET A 1 -2.48 18.00 6.92
CA MET A 1 -1.11 17.60 7.26
C MET A 1 -0.78 16.28 6.58
N ALA A 2 0.37 16.18 5.94
CA ALA A 2 0.76 14.96 5.25
C ALA A 2 1.02 13.83 6.25
N GLU A 3 0.35 12.71 6.08
CA GLU A 3 0.56 11.53 6.92
C GLU A 3 1.43 10.50 6.22
N TYR A 4 1.71 10.71 4.94
CA TYR A 4 2.49 9.80 4.13
C TYR A 4 3.81 10.45 3.76
N SER A 5 4.91 9.70 3.89
CA SER A 5 6.22 10.21 3.54
C SER A 5 6.33 10.36 2.02
N GLU A 6 7.29 11.15 1.57
CA GLU A 6 7.54 11.31 0.14
C GLU A 6 7.88 9.98 -0.50
N GLU A 7 8.63 9.13 0.19
CA GLU A 7 8.93 7.78 -0.26
C GLU A 7 7.64 6.99 -0.53
N CYS A 8 6.69 7.06 0.40
CA CYS A 8 5.42 6.38 0.27
C CYS A 8 4.66 6.86 -0.97
N LEU A 9 4.60 8.18 -1.16
CA LEU A 9 3.89 8.77 -2.28
C LEU A 9 4.55 8.43 -3.62
N ASN A 10 5.87 8.47 -3.68
CA ASN A 10 6.59 8.10 -4.89
C ASN A 10 6.39 6.63 -5.24
N THR A 11 6.42 5.75 -4.24
CA THR A 11 6.20 4.33 -4.46
C THR A 11 4.79 4.08 -4.97
N PHE A 12 3.81 4.77 -4.40
CA PHE A 12 2.43 4.65 -4.88
C PHE A 12 2.32 5.09 -6.34
N LEU A 13 2.93 6.21 -6.70
CA LEU A 13 2.88 6.70 -8.08
C LEU A 13 3.50 5.70 -9.05
N ASP A 14 4.60 5.07 -8.66
CA ASP A 14 5.29 4.09 -9.51
C ASP A 14 4.49 2.80 -9.67
N LEU A 15 3.79 2.37 -8.64
CA LEU A 15 3.17 1.05 -8.59
C LEU A 15 1.64 1.09 -8.63
N GLN A 16 1.03 2.25 -8.77
CA GLN A 16 -0.43 2.36 -8.71
C GLN A 16 -1.14 1.48 -9.74
N GLU A 17 -0.49 1.16 -10.85
CA GLU A 17 -1.08 0.31 -11.88
C GLU A 17 -1.24 -1.15 -11.44
N LYS A 18 -0.61 -1.55 -10.33
CA LYS A 18 -0.86 -2.88 -9.74
C LYS A 18 -2.31 -3.04 -9.34
N LEU A 19 -2.93 -1.94 -8.89
CA LEU A 19 -4.28 -1.97 -8.34
C LEU A 19 -5.31 -1.36 -9.28
N PHE A 20 -4.88 -0.42 -10.13
CA PHE A 20 -5.78 0.32 -11.01
C PHE A 20 -5.36 0.17 -12.47
N ASP A 21 -6.33 0.13 -13.37
CA ASP A 21 -6.06 -0.01 -14.81
C ASP A 21 -5.38 1.21 -15.41
N SER A 22 -5.59 2.37 -14.78
CA SER A 22 -4.97 3.60 -15.24
C SER A 22 -4.51 4.42 -14.04
N PRO A 23 -3.57 5.35 -14.23
CA PRO A 23 -3.08 6.17 -13.13
C PRO A 23 -4.20 6.98 -12.49
N VAL A 24 -4.31 6.92 -11.16
CA VAL A 24 -5.29 7.70 -10.40
C VAL A 24 -4.67 8.97 -9.85
N ALA A 25 -3.33 9.09 -9.87
CA ALA A 25 -2.61 10.25 -9.42
C ALA A 25 -1.39 10.46 -10.30
N GLU A 26 -1.03 11.70 -10.56
CA GLU A 26 0.12 12.04 -11.39
C GLU A 26 1.17 12.87 -10.63
N THR A 27 0.79 13.44 -9.49
CA THR A 27 1.69 14.25 -8.66
C THR A 27 1.67 13.73 -7.24
N LEU A 28 2.64 14.17 -6.44
CA LEU A 28 2.70 13.79 -5.03
C LEU A 28 1.47 14.28 -4.28
N ASP A 29 1.00 15.49 -4.58
CA ASP A 29 -0.19 16.05 -3.94
C ASP A 29 -1.43 15.21 -4.25
N GLU A 30 -1.57 14.79 -5.49
CA GLU A 30 -2.71 13.94 -5.89
C GLU A 30 -2.63 12.57 -5.22
N ALA A 31 -1.42 12.01 -5.13
CA ALA A 31 -1.23 10.73 -4.47
C ALA A 31 -1.61 10.83 -3.00
N GLU A 32 -1.19 11.89 -2.32
CA GLU A 32 -1.52 12.09 -0.92
C GLU A 32 -3.03 12.19 -0.72
N ASP A 33 -3.70 13.00 -1.53
CA ASP A 33 -5.15 13.15 -1.45
C ASP A 33 -5.86 11.82 -1.65
N PHE A 34 -5.40 11.04 -2.64
CA PHE A 34 -6.00 9.75 -2.93
C PHE A 34 -5.82 8.77 -1.77
N LEU A 35 -4.61 8.69 -1.21
CA LEU A 35 -4.34 7.78 -0.11
C LEU A 35 -5.11 8.16 1.15
N GLU A 36 -5.27 9.45 1.40
CA GLU A 36 -6.08 9.90 2.52
C GLU A 36 -7.55 9.56 2.33
N ASP A 37 -8.07 9.71 1.12
CA ASP A 37 -9.46 9.41 0.81
C ASP A 37 -9.77 7.92 1.00
N CYS A 38 -8.85 7.05 0.64
CA CYS A 38 -9.08 5.61 0.78
C CYS A 38 -8.57 5.06 2.11
N MET A 39 -8.08 5.94 2.99
CA MET A 39 -7.62 5.58 4.32
C MET A 39 -6.51 4.54 4.30
N ALA A 40 -5.55 4.73 3.38
CA ALA A 40 -4.42 3.82 3.26
C ALA A 40 -3.56 3.85 4.52
N ASP A 41 -2.97 2.71 4.86
CA ASP A 41 -2.11 2.55 6.03
C ASP A 41 -0.69 2.23 5.64
N VAL A 42 0.26 2.64 6.49
CA VAL A 42 1.67 2.26 6.35
C VAL A 42 2.06 1.44 7.56
N VAL A 43 2.63 0.27 7.33
CA VAL A 43 3.07 -0.61 8.41
C VAL A 43 4.57 -0.89 8.28
N ASP A 44 5.18 -1.33 9.37
CA ASP A 44 6.65 -1.44 9.46
C ASP A 44 7.19 -2.79 9.00
N THR A 45 6.40 -3.86 9.07
CA THR A 45 6.88 -5.21 8.77
C THR A 45 5.87 -5.97 7.94
N ILE A 46 6.34 -7.08 7.33
CA ILE A 46 5.44 -7.96 6.57
C ILE A 46 4.46 -8.67 7.51
N ASP A 47 4.85 -8.92 8.75
CA ASP A 47 3.94 -9.50 9.74
C ASP A 47 2.77 -8.55 10.01
N ASP A 48 3.04 -7.25 10.05
CA ASP A 48 2.00 -6.24 10.21
C ASP A 48 1.05 -6.22 9.01
N VAL A 49 1.58 -6.44 7.80
CA VAL A 49 0.76 -6.57 6.59
C VAL A 49 -0.20 -7.75 6.74
N ARG A 50 0.32 -8.88 7.18
CA ARG A 50 -0.48 -10.09 7.37
C ARG A 50 -1.59 -9.84 8.40
N ASP A 51 -1.25 -9.24 9.52
CA ASP A 51 -2.23 -8.92 10.57
C ASP A 51 -3.32 -7.99 10.05
N TYR A 52 -2.92 -6.98 9.28
CA TYR A 52 -3.88 -6.02 8.71
C TYR A 52 -4.87 -6.72 7.78
N LEU A 53 -4.36 -7.57 6.89
CA LEU A 53 -5.22 -8.28 5.95
C LEU A 53 -6.15 -9.26 6.66
N GLU A 54 -5.67 -9.93 7.70
CA GLU A 54 -6.50 -10.84 8.48
C GLU A 54 -7.61 -10.09 9.21
N ASP A 55 -7.31 -8.91 9.73
CA ASP A 55 -8.32 -8.06 10.36
C ASP A 55 -9.42 -7.66 9.39
N MET A 56 -9.08 -7.54 8.10
CA MET A 56 -10.04 -7.23 7.05
C MET A 56 -10.84 -8.44 6.59
N GLY A 57 -10.56 -9.61 7.15
CA GLY A 57 -11.26 -10.83 6.80
C GLY A 57 -10.61 -11.66 5.71
N MET A 58 -9.40 -11.27 5.28
CA MET A 58 -8.67 -12.02 4.26
C MET A 58 -7.91 -13.17 4.91
N ASP A 59 -7.96 -14.34 4.31
CA ASP A 59 -7.20 -15.49 4.78
C ASP A 59 -5.79 -15.46 4.21
N THR A 60 -4.81 -15.13 5.05
CA THR A 60 -3.41 -15.08 4.63
C THR A 60 -2.61 -16.29 5.11
N HIS A 61 -3.27 -17.27 5.71
CA HIS A 61 -2.60 -18.40 6.36
C HIS A 61 -1.71 -19.18 5.41
N GLY A 62 -2.13 -19.36 4.17
CA GLY A 62 -1.37 -20.10 3.16
C GLY A 62 -0.46 -19.24 2.31
N MET A 63 -0.37 -17.94 2.57
CA MET A 63 0.42 -17.03 1.75
C MET A 63 1.83 -16.86 2.30
N THR A 64 2.82 -16.87 1.40
CA THR A 64 4.20 -16.56 1.76
C THR A 64 4.38 -15.04 1.83
N ASP A 65 5.50 -14.60 2.44
CA ASP A 65 5.80 -13.18 2.51
C ASP A 65 5.88 -12.58 1.10
N GLU A 66 6.47 -13.31 0.16
CA GLU A 66 6.59 -12.84 -1.22
C GLU A 66 5.21 -12.66 -1.85
N GLU A 67 4.29 -13.57 -1.60
CA GLU A 67 2.93 -13.45 -2.11
C GLU A 67 2.21 -12.24 -1.52
N LEU A 68 2.44 -11.96 -0.24
CA LEU A 68 1.88 -10.76 0.39
C LEU A 68 2.42 -9.50 -0.26
N GLU A 69 3.74 -9.44 -0.50
CA GLU A 69 4.36 -8.26 -1.12
C GLU A 69 3.87 -8.03 -2.55
N ASN A 70 3.48 -9.09 -3.25
CA ASN A 70 3.00 -8.99 -4.63
C ASN A 70 1.50 -8.79 -4.74
N ALA A 71 0.78 -8.81 -3.61
CA ALA A 71 -0.65 -8.53 -3.63
C ALA A 71 -0.91 -7.12 -4.16
N SER A 72 -1.99 -6.95 -4.93
CA SER A 72 -2.25 -5.66 -5.58
C SER A 72 -2.47 -4.52 -4.58
N GLU A 73 -2.95 -4.82 -3.37
CA GLU A 73 -3.19 -3.83 -2.33
C GLU A 73 -1.91 -3.43 -1.59
N ILE A 74 -0.82 -4.17 -1.75
CA ILE A 74 0.40 -3.98 -0.98
C ILE A 74 1.49 -3.35 -1.84
N PHE A 75 2.07 -2.27 -1.33
CA PHE A 75 3.11 -1.51 -2.02
C PHE A 75 4.37 -1.49 -1.14
N PRO A 76 5.35 -2.40 -1.40
CA PRO A 76 6.59 -2.40 -0.61
C PRO A 76 7.37 -1.10 -0.81
N LEU A 77 7.79 -0.49 0.29
CA LEU A 77 8.54 0.77 0.25
C LEU A 77 10.05 0.49 0.33
N PRO A 78 10.88 1.36 -0.28
CA PRO A 78 12.34 1.15 -0.26
C PRO A 78 12.95 1.06 1.13
N SER A 79 12.32 1.68 2.13
CA SER A 79 12.81 1.64 3.52
C SER A 79 12.52 0.32 4.22
N GLY A 80 11.77 -0.58 3.60
CA GLY A 80 11.38 -1.83 4.21
C GLY A 80 9.99 -1.82 4.83
N LYS A 81 9.31 -0.69 4.76
CA LYS A 81 7.92 -0.59 5.21
C LYS A 81 6.98 -0.96 4.07
N TYR A 82 5.69 -0.99 4.38
CA TYR A 82 4.68 -1.39 3.40
C TYR A 82 3.50 -0.43 3.44
N LEU A 83 3.04 -0.02 2.26
CA LEU A 83 1.83 0.78 2.12
C LEU A 83 0.69 -0.16 1.75
N ILE A 84 -0.42 -0.05 2.46
CA ILE A 84 -1.61 -0.88 2.21
C ILE A 84 -2.72 0.03 1.71
N VAL A 85 -3.18 -0.22 0.49
CA VAL A 85 -4.24 0.56 -0.14
C VAL A 85 -5.48 -0.33 -0.29
N SER A 86 -6.53 0.03 0.43
CA SER A 86 -7.79 -0.71 0.44
C SER A 86 -8.81 0.08 -0.38
N ALA A 87 -8.85 -0.18 -1.67
CA ALA A 87 -9.72 0.56 -2.58
C ALA A 87 -10.75 -0.32 -3.25
#